data_c71f6c1e741b669617bad1446c10acbd
#
_entry.id   c71f6c1e741b669617bad1446c10acbd
#
_cell.length_a   1.000
_cell.length_b   1.000
_cell.length_c   1.000
_cell.angle_alpha   90.00
_cell.angle_beta   90.00
_cell.angle_gamma   90.00
#
_symmetry.space_group_name_H-M   'P 1'
#
loop_
_entity.id
_entity.type
_entity.pdbx_description
1 polymer ?
#
loop_
_entity_poly.entity_id
_entity_poly.type
_entity_poly.pdbx_seq_one_letter_code
_entity_poly.pdbx_strand_id
1 'polypeptide(L)'
;MKQGVMTNPLNREQKMVMDGPEMFWVLTFSTGLLAFSAPGALDLMAIRLMVLEVFCLVGLFICKRSPQWSPAIIFYLIYIIWLVIGLSYTPAPGYGFRVILKYLYPLLIMLFASTAVRDKEVFLKAGIGARIVALISIGVFFIPYVGRLFPGVFWYGTASAINYISMCVFSLALFYYTQEKKKNLLLCILFMLPCILWVFRTSIMGTTLALMTFFFFKYKLKSLPVIFSVFILFIVAVFAIPSVREKMFYDDSGKGIEQLNSGQISMDDIDSNGRFAMWEWSLNKFFYGEELTGTGTGNLQEVFYSLQHPFAPIRICHNDYVQILCDNGLIGLVLFGGSFLFLILHCFIVFQNRRYDTAIHLCAIVAGASAAGTLLTMYTDNVVNYTMATLSYPCGFYGMMLGLIARYKRV
;
A
#
# COMPACT_ATOMS: atom_id res chain seq x y z
N MET A 1 -8.71 0.34 -36.47
CA MET A 1 -9.17 -0.96 -35.96
C MET A 1 -10.38 -0.70 -35.08
N LYS A 2 -11.57 -1.12 -35.51
CA LYS A 2 -12.80 -1.02 -34.76
C LYS A 2 -12.68 -1.87 -33.49
N GLN A 3 -12.70 -1.24 -32.33
CA GLN A 3 -12.87 -1.94 -31.06
C GLN A 3 -14.27 -2.56 -31.09
N GLY A 4 -14.32 -3.88 -31.21
CA GLY A 4 -15.57 -4.61 -31.02
C GLY A 4 -16.13 -4.24 -29.64
N VAL A 5 -17.32 -3.68 -29.62
CA VAL A 5 -18.11 -3.47 -28.43
C VAL A 5 -18.35 -4.88 -27.86
N MET A 6 -17.57 -5.24 -26.84
CA MET A 6 -17.83 -6.47 -26.09
C MET A 6 -19.20 -6.33 -25.44
N THR A 7 -20.15 -7.09 -25.94
CA THR A 7 -21.43 -7.31 -25.28
C THR A 7 -21.19 -7.74 -23.86
N ASN A 8 -21.86 -7.07 -22.95
CA ASN A 8 -21.72 -7.12 -21.50
C ASN A 8 -21.80 -8.57 -20.94
N PRO A 9 -20.70 -9.21 -20.54
CA PRO A 9 -20.76 -10.54 -19.93
C PRO A 9 -21.16 -10.51 -18.45
N LEU A 10 -21.43 -9.31 -17.90
CA LEU A 10 -21.80 -9.14 -16.50
C LEU A 10 -23.31 -9.22 -16.24
N ASN A 11 -24.16 -9.33 -17.28
CA ASN A 11 -25.62 -9.33 -17.16
C ASN A 11 -26.28 -10.72 -17.27
N ARG A 12 -25.60 -11.81 -16.92
CA ARG A 12 -26.28 -13.05 -16.60
C ARG A 12 -26.36 -13.19 -15.09
N GLU A 13 -27.50 -12.81 -14.54
CA GLU A 13 -27.93 -13.08 -13.17
C GLU A 13 -28.11 -14.60 -12.93
N GLN A 14 -27.04 -15.36 -12.92
CA GLN A 14 -27.01 -16.52 -12.05
C GLN A 14 -26.60 -16.00 -10.67
N LYS A 15 -27.53 -15.97 -9.73
CA LYS A 15 -27.27 -15.70 -8.32
C LYS A 15 -26.26 -16.74 -7.82
N MET A 16 -24.96 -16.44 -7.96
CA MET A 16 -23.92 -17.33 -7.48
C MET A 16 -23.92 -17.27 -5.96
N VAL A 17 -24.22 -18.39 -5.34
CA VAL A 17 -24.07 -18.56 -3.89
C VAL A 17 -22.58 -18.74 -3.64
N MET A 18 -21.94 -17.75 -2.98
CA MET A 18 -20.55 -17.87 -2.53
C MET A 18 -20.45 -19.00 -1.52
N ASP A 19 -19.39 -19.78 -1.60
CA ASP A 19 -19.05 -20.75 -0.55
C ASP A 19 -18.55 -20.05 0.73
N GLY A 20 -18.50 -20.78 1.83
CA GLY A 20 -18.05 -20.23 3.13
C GLY A 20 -16.68 -19.58 3.07
N PRO A 21 -15.64 -20.23 2.49
CA PRO A 21 -14.32 -19.64 2.32
C PRO A 21 -14.30 -18.35 1.48
N GLU A 22 -15.10 -18.27 0.41
CA GLU A 22 -15.21 -17.09 -0.43
C GLU A 22 -15.85 -15.90 0.33
N MET A 23 -16.90 -16.19 1.09
CA MET A 23 -17.53 -15.16 1.94
C MET A 23 -16.57 -14.69 3.03
N PHE A 24 -15.85 -15.61 3.65
CA PHE A 24 -14.87 -15.28 4.68
C PHE A 24 -13.72 -14.45 4.13
N TRP A 25 -13.26 -14.75 2.90
CA TRP A 25 -12.30 -13.91 2.19
C TRP A 25 -12.82 -12.48 1.97
N VAL A 26 -14.05 -12.34 1.45
CA VAL A 26 -14.65 -11.02 1.20
C VAL A 26 -14.71 -10.19 2.47
N LEU A 27 -15.11 -10.79 3.60
CA LEU A 27 -15.15 -10.10 4.90
C LEU A 27 -13.74 -9.70 5.36
N THR A 28 -12.78 -10.61 5.35
CA THR A 28 -11.40 -10.36 5.78
C THR A 28 -10.77 -9.23 4.95
N PHE A 29 -10.88 -9.30 3.63
CA PHE A 29 -10.31 -8.29 2.73
C PHE A 29 -10.97 -6.92 2.88
N SER A 30 -12.30 -6.89 3.06
CA SER A 30 -13.04 -5.63 3.22
C SER A 30 -12.69 -4.91 4.52
N THR A 31 -12.50 -5.65 5.61
CA THR A 31 -12.25 -5.06 6.94
C THR A 31 -10.84 -4.50 7.12
N GLY A 32 -9.90 -4.82 6.24
CA GLY A 32 -8.54 -4.27 6.27
C GLY A 32 -8.49 -2.74 6.28
N LEU A 33 -9.44 -2.05 5.66
CA LEU A 33 -9.52 -0.58 5.62
C LEU A 33 -10.17 0.07 6.85
N LEU A 34 -10.72 -0.71 7.78
CA LEU A 34 -11.18 -0.16 9.07
C LEU A 34 -9.94 0.17 9.93
N ALA A 35 -9.48 1.38 9.83
CA ALA A 35 -8.32 1.83 10.58
C ALA A 35 -8.75 2.69 11.78
N PHE A 36 -8.66 2.11 12.97
CA PHE A 36 -8.87 2.83 14.22
C PHE A 36 -7.86 2.38 15.27
N SER A 37 -7.57 3.26 16.20
CA SER A 37 -6.76 2.98 17.37
C SER A 37 -7.38 3.70 18.58
N ALA A 38 -7.11 3.21 19.78
CA ALA A 38 -7.46 3.90 21.01
C ALA A 38 -6.17 4.15 21.81
N PRO A 39 -6.01 5.33 22.42
CA PRO A 39 -4.94 5.57 23.37
C PRO A 39 -5.19 4.74 24.64
N GLY A 40 -4.15 4.16 25.20
CA GLY A 40 -4.24 3.42 26.45
C GLY A 40 -3.41 2.15 26.47
N ALA A 41 -3.66 1.30 27.47
CA ALA A 41 -2.91 0.06 27.69
C ALA A 41 -3.15 -1.02 26.61
N LEU A 42 -4.25 -0.92 25.84
CA LEU A 42 -4.58 -1.85 24.77
C LEU A 42 -4.22 -1.25 23.43
N ASP A 43 -3.26 -1.86 22.74
CA ASP A 43 -2.93 -1.54 21.35
C ASP A 43 -3.96 -2.22 20.42
N LEU A 44 -5.08 -1.53 20.16
CA LEU A 44 -6.15 -2.04 19.30
C LEU A 44 -5.67 -2.31 17.87
N MET A 45 -4.65 -1.61 17.41
CA MET A 45 -4.09 -1.86 16.07
C MET A 45 -3.35 -3.22 16.02
N ALA A 46 -2.56 -3.52 17.04
CA ALA A 46 -1.87 -4.80 17.13
C ALA A 46 -2.87 -5.96 17.28
N ILE A 47 -3.87 -5.82 18.16
CA ILE A 47 -4.92 -6.83 18.32
C ILE A 47 -5.66 -7.08 17.00
N ARG A 48 -6.04 -6.03 16.30
CA ARG A 48 -6.72 -6.13 15.00
C ARG A 48 -5.85 -6.83 13.96
N LEU A 49 -4.56 -6.51 13.89
CA LEU A 49 -3.61 -7.18 12.99
C LEU A 49 -3.58 -8.68 13.29
N MET A 50 -3.39 -9.06 14.55
CA MET A 50 -3.37 -10.47 14.96
C MET A 50 -4.68 -11.20 14.63
N VAL A 51 -5.83 -10.56 14.85
CA VAL A 51 -7.14 -11.14 14.48
C VAL A 51 -7.25 -11.36 12.98
N LEU A 52 -6.80 -10.40 12.17
CA LEU A 52 -6.82 -10.55 10.70
C LEU A 52 -5.84 -11.61 10.21
N GLU A 53 -4.68 -11.77 10.85
CA GLU A 53 -3.74 -12.86 10.57
C GLU A 53 -4.34 -14.22 10.90
N VAL A 54 -4.97 -14.34 12.07
CA VAL A 54 -5.71 -15.56 12.45
C VAL A 54 -6.82 -15.86 11.44
N PHE A 55 -7.56 -14.84 10.97
CA PHE A 55 -8.57 -15.03 9.94
C PHE A 55 -7.95 -15.54 8.63
N CYS A 56 -6.80 -15.03 8.22
CA CYS A 56 -6.11 -15.54 7.03
C CYS A 56 -5.67 -17.00 7.22
N LEU A 57 -5.11 -17.35 8.36
CA LEU A 57 -4.70 -18.73 8.67
C LEU A 57 -5.90 -19.70 8.71
N VAL A 58 -6.98 -19.32 9.39
CA VAL A 58 -8.22 -20.09 9.41
C VAL A 58 -8.77 -20.22 7.99
N GLY A 59 -8.78 -19.12 7.23
CA GLY A 59 -9.23 -19.12 5.82
C GLY A 59 -8.41 -20.09 4.96
N LEU A 60 -7.09 -20.10 5.10
CA LEU A 60 -6.20 -21.06 4.43
C LEU A 60 -6.51 -22.51 4.82
N PHE A 61 -6.79 -22.75 6.09
CA PHE A 61 -7.09 -24.10 6.60
C PHE A 61 -8.44 -24.63 6.12
N ILE A 62 -9.49 -23.80 6.13
CA ILE A 62 -10.83 -24.20 5.67
C ILE A 62 -10.94 -24.27 4.14
N CYS A 63 -10.12 -23.50 3.41
CA CYS A 63 -9.99 -23.59 1.97
C CYS A 63 -9.25 -24.89 1.61
N LYS A 64 -9.98 -25.92 1.19
CA LYS A 64 -9.40 -27.23 0.75
C LYS A 64 -8.62 -27.14 -0.56
N ARG A 65 -8.08 -25.98 -0.91
CA ARG A 65 -7.36 -25.70 -2.16
C ARG A 65 -5.94 -25.28 -1.82
N SER A 66 -4.95 -25.72 -2.59
CA SER A 66 -3.55 -25.33 -2.39
C SER A 66 -3.33 -23.87 -2.81
N PRO A 67 -2.52 -23.11 -2.05
CA PRO A 67 -2.08 -21.77 -2.44
C PRO A 67 -1.33 -21.79 -3.78
N GLN A 68 -1.45 -20.71 -4.52
CA GLN A 68 -0.72 -20.56 -5.77
C GLN A 68 0.61 -19.83 -5.50
N TRP A 69 1.68 -20.48 -5.87
CA TRP A 69 3.04 -19.98 -5.69
C TRP A 69 3.48 -19.15 -6.91
N SER A 70 4.30 -18.16 -6.66
CA SER A 70 4.93 -17.33 -7.67
C SER A 70 6.31 -16.85 -7.16
N PRO A 71 7.22 -16.40 -8.03
CA PRO A 71 8.49 -15.84 -7.57
C PRO A 71 8.31 -14.73 -6.53
N ALA A 72 7.34 -13.85 -6.72
CA ALA A 72 7.03 -12.79 -5.75
C ALA A 72 6.73 -13.33 -4.35
N ILE A 73 5.86 -14.34 -4.24
CA ILE A 73 5.52 -14.97 -2.96
C ILE A 73 6.72 -15.70 -2.35
N ILE A 74 7.52 -16.38 -3.17
CA ILE A 74 8.71 -17.08 -2.69
C ILE A 74 9.73 -16.10 -2.11
N PHE A 75 10.04 -15.01 -2.83
CA PHE A 75 10.95 -13.97 -2.33
C PHE A 75 10.41 -13.33 -1.05
N TYR A 76 9.10 -13.08 -0.98
CA TYR A 76 8.49 -12.53 0.23
C TYR A 76 8.55 -13.50 1.41
N LEU A 77 8.32 -14.80 1.18
CA LEU A 77 8.47 -15.84 2.22
C LEU A 77 9.91 -15.90 2.72
N ILE A 78 10.90 -15.88 1.82
CA ILE A 78 12.32 -15.86 2.20
C ILE A 78 12.62 -14.60 3.01
N TYR A 79 12.03 -13.45 2.66
CA TYR A 79 12.15 -12.23 3.45
C TYR A 79 11.58 -12.42 4.87
N ILE A 80 10.40 -13.02 5.03
CA ILE A 80 9.87 -13.31 6.38
C ILE A 80 10.80 -14.23 7.18
N ILE A 81 11.35 -15.27 6.53
CA ILE A 81 12.34 -16.15 7.18
C ILE A 81 13.58 -15.34 7.61
N TRP A 82 14.04 -14.40 6.77
CA TRP A 82 15.15 -13.51 7.09
C TRP A 82 14.87 -12.61 8.30
N LEU A 83 13.64 -12.06 8.39
CA LEU A 83 13.20 -11.31 9.58
C LEU A 83 13.23 -12.18 10.85
N VAL A 84 12.83 -13.45 10.76
CA VAL A 84 12.87 -14.39 11.90
C VAL A 84 14.31 -14.70 12.30
N ILE A 85 15.22 -14.89 11.33
CA ILE A 85 16.65 -15.01 11.61
C ILE A 85 17.18 -13.76 12.32
N GLY A 86 16.75 -12.57 11.90
CA GLY A 86 17.08 -11.31 12.53
C GLY A 86 16.70 -11.20 14.02
N LEU A 87 15.73 -12.00 14.49
CA LEU A 87 15.41 -12.08 15.93
C LEU A 87 16.50 -12.73 16.76
N SER A 88 17.33 -13.58 16.17
CA SER A 88 18.36 -14.31 16.93
C SER A 88 19.51 -13.43 17.41
N TYR A 89 19.71 -12.26 16.80
CA TYR A 89 20.79 -11.34 17.14
C TYR A 89 20.34 -9.90 17.41
N THR A 90 19.03 -9.61 17.33
CA THR A 90 18.51 -8.27 17.66
C THR A 90 18.58 -8.02 19.17
N PRO A 91 18.95 -6.80 19.61
CA PRO A 91 18.80 -6.42 21.02
C PRO A 91 17.35 -6.15 21.43
N ALA A 92 16.40 -6.13 20.47
CA ALA A 92 15.01 -5.72 20.63
C ALA A 92 14.00 -6.79 20.19
N PRO A 93 14.03 -8.04 20.73
CA PRO A 93 13.21 -9.15 20.21
C PRO A 93 11.70 -8.89 20.31
N GLY A 94 11.25 -8.13 21.32
CA GLY A 94 9.82 -7.78 21.47
C GLY A 94 9.31 -6.88 20.34
N TYR A 95 10.09 -5.89 19.93
CA TYR A 95 9.77 -5.06 18.76
C TYR A 95 9.97 -5.82 17.45
N GLY A 96 11.01 -6.65 17.37
CA GLY A 96 11.25 -7.53 16.23
C GLY A 96 10.05 -8.43 15.93
N PHE A 97 9.47 -9.03 16.94
CA PHE A 97 8.25 -9.84 16.77
C PHE A 97 7.08 -9.01 16.21
N ARG A 98 6.87 -7.77 16.71
CA ARG A 98 5.83 -6.87 16.18
C ARG A 98 6.09 -6.49 14.71
N VAL A 99 7.33 -6.30 14.33
CA VAL A 99 7.72 -6.02 12.93
C VAL A 99 7.42 -7.22 12.05
N ILE A 100 7.75 -8.43 12.49
CA ILE A 100 7.44 -9.66 11.74
C ILE A 100 5.94 -9.81 11.49
N LEU A 101 5.09 -9.60 12.48
CA LEU A 101 3.64 -9.65 12.30
C LEU A 101 3.18 -8.66 11.22
N LYS A 102 3.67 -7.43 11.23
CA LYS A 102 3.32 -6.43 10.21
C LYS A 102 3.67 -6.87 8.79
N TYR A 103 4.81 -7.52 8.60
CA TYR A 103 5.22 -8.04 7.29
C TYR A 103 4.58 -9.40 6.96
N LEU A 104 4.20 -10.20 7.95
CA LEU A 104 3.55 -11.49 7.74
C LEU A 104 2.15 -11.33 7.12
N TYR A 105 1.40 -10.31 7.53
CA TYR A 105 0.03 -10.12 7.07
C TYR A 105 -0.12 -10.00 5.54
N PRO A 106 0.68 -9.21 4.79
CA PRO A 106 0.65 -9.18 3.33
C PRO A 106 0.90 -10.56 2.68
N LEU A 107 1.79 -11.38 3.26
CA LEU A 107 2.03 -12.74 2.78
C LEU A 107 0.78 -13.63 2.96
N LEU A 108 0.19 -13.61 4.16
CA LEU A 108 -1.01 -14.39 4.46
C LEU A 108 -2.18 -13.98 3.58
N ILE A 109 -2.36 -12.69 3.33
CA ILE A 109 -3.38 -12.16 2.41
C ILE A 109 -3.16 -12.66 0.98
N MET A 110 -1.91 -12.63 0.46
CA MET A 110 -1.61 -13.17 -0.87
C MET A 110 -1.98 -14.66 -0.98
N LEU A 111 -1.57 -15.45 0.01
CA LEU A 111 -1.82 -16.89 0.03
C LEU A 111 -3.32 -17.19 0.14
N PHE A 112 -4.03 -16.55 1.08
CA PHE A 112 -5.46 -16.77 1.27
C PHE A 112 -6.27 -16.33 0.04
N ALA A 113 -5.99 -15.17 -0.54
CA ALA A 113 -6.62 -14.72 -1.78
C ALA A 113 -6.45 -15.75 -2.91
N SER A 114 -5.23 -16.29 -3.05
CA SER A 114 -4.90 -17.24 -4.11
C SER A 114 -5.60 -18.60 -3.96
N THR A 115 -6.06 -18.93 -2.77
CA THR A 115 -6.86 -20.14 -2.51
C THR A 115 -8.36 -19.90 -2.61
N ALA A 116 -8.84 -18.79 -2.03
CA ALA A 116 -10.27 -18.51 -1.90
C ALA A 116 -10.88 -18.03 -3.22
N VAL A 117 -10.18 -17.16 -3.97
CA VAL A 117 -10.77 -16.50 -5.15
C VAL A 117 -10.62 -17.35 -6.39
N ARG A 118 -11.73 -17.88 -6.88
CA ARG A 118 -11.81 -18.67 -8.12
C ARG A 118 -12.74 -18.08 -9.14
N ASP A 119 -13.55 -17.11 -8.75
CA ASP A 119 -14.52 -16.48 -9.61
C ASP A 119 -14.38 -14.96 -9.66
N LYS A 120 -14.72 -14.39 -10.81
CA LYS A 120 -14.74 -12.94 -11.02
C LYS A 120 -15.68 -12.22 -10.05
N GLU A 121 -16.78 -12.88 -9.65
CA GLU A 121 -17.74 -12.27 -8.73
C GLU A 121 -17.18 -12.14 -7.32
N VAL A 122 -16.43 -13.14 -6.84
CA VAL A 122 -15.77 -13.08 -5.54
C VAL A 122 -14.76 -11.93 -5.52
N PHE A 123 -13.95 -11.79 -6.59
CA PHE A 123 -13.05 -10.65 -6.76
C PHE A 123 -13.80 -9.31 -6.72
N LEU A 124 -14.87 -9.16 -7.50
CA LEU A 124 -15.64 -7.92 -7.55
C LEU A 124 -16.28 -7.61 -6.19
N LYS A 125 -16.87 -8.59 -5.51
CA LYS A 125 -17.48 -8.42 -4.19
C LYS A 125 -16.45 -8.03 -3.15
N ALA A 126 -15.26 -8.65 -3.15
CA ALA A 126 -14.16 -8.28 -2.26
C ALA A 126 -13.69 -6.82 -2.48
N GLY A 127 -13.46 -6.44 -3.73
CA GLY A 127 -13.06 -5.08 -4.08
C GLY A 127 -14.14 -4.04 -3.78
N ILE A 128 -15.42 -4.36 -4.03
CA ILE A 128 -16.56 -3.48 -3.71
C ILE A 128 -16.73 -3.37 -2.19
N GLY A 129 -16.61 -4.48 -1.45
CA GLY A 129 -16.66 -4.48 0.01
C GLY A 129 -15.59 -3.60 0.62
N ALA A 130 -14.34 -3.76 0.18
CA ALA A 130 -13.23 -2.91 0.60
C ALA A 130 -13.49 -1.42 0.25
N ARG A 131 -14.05 -1.15 -0.93
CA ARG A 131 -14.41 0.21 -1.34
C ARG A 131 -15.51 0.83 -0.48
N ILE A 132 -16.51 0.06 -0.07
CA ILE A 132 -17.56 0.54 0.85
C ILE A 132 -16.95 0.90 2.21
N VAL A 133 -16.09 0.04 2.75
CA VAL A 133 -15.41 0.30 4.02
C VAL A 133 -14.50 1.54 3.92
N ALA A 134 -13.79 1.71 2.80
CA ALA A 134 -13.02 2.93 2.53
C ALA A 134 -13.90 4.19 2.49
N LEU A 135 -15.09 4.11 1.89
CA LEU A 135 -16.05 5.23 1.87
C LEU A 135 -16.56 5.58 3.26
N ILE A 136 -16.83 4.57 4.10
CA ILE A 136 -17.19 4.79 5.50
C ILE A 136 -16.04 5.50 6.23
N SER A 137 -14.80 5.05 6.04
CA SER A 137 -13.61 5.68 6.64
C SER A 137 -13.43 7.13 6.21
N ILE A 138 -13.63 7.45 4.92
CA ILE A 138 -13.62 8.83 4.42
C ILE A 138 -14.78 9.63 5.01
N GLY A 139 -15.99 9.06 5.05
CA GLY A 139 -17.16 9.71 5.64
C GLY A 139 -16.94 10.11 7.09
N VAL A 140 -16.36 9.19 7.88
CA VAL A 140 -15.98 9.47 9.29
C VAL A 140 -14.98 10.63 9.37
N PHE A 141 -14.04 10.73 8.44
CA PHE A 141 -13.07 11.80 8.37
C PHE A 141 -13.72 13.18 8.15
N PHE A 142 -14.72 13.27 7.28
CA PHE A 142 -15.40 14.54 6.99
C PHE A 142 -16.48 14.92 8.03
N ILE A 143 -16.79 14.04 8.98
CA ILE A 143 -17.73 14.37 10.08
C ILE A 143 -16.95 14.95 11.26
N PRO A 144 -16.98 16.28 11.50
CA PRO A 144 -16.08 16.95 12.46
C PRO A 144 -16.29 16.57 13.93
N TYR A 145 -17.34 15.80 14.24
CA TYR A 145 -17.72 15.47 15.62
C TYR A 145 -17.54 13.98 15.99
N VAL A 146 -17.10 13.13 15.08
CA VAL A 146 -16.94 11.69 15.36
C VAL A 146 -15.96 11.42 16.50
N GLY A 147 -14.88 12.20 16.60
CA GLY A 147 -13.94 12.12 17.71
C GLY A 147 -14.56 12.48 19.07
N ARG A 148 -15.65 13.26 19.10
CA ARG A 148 -16.40 13.58 20.32
C ARG A 148 -17.37 12.47 20.71
N LEU A 149 -17.91 11.74 19.72
CA LEU A 149 -18.82 10.61 19.97
C LEU A 149 -18.05 9.38 20.49
N PHE A 150 -16.79 9.25 20.11
CA PHE A 150 -15.92 8.14 20.50
C PHE A 150 -14.62 8.71 21.11
N PRO A 151 -14.68 9.32 22.29
CA PRO A 151 -13.50 9.87 22.96
C PRO A 151 -12.46 8.76 23.18
N GLY A 152 -11.22 9.04 22.80
CA GLY A 152 -10.14 8.08 22.92
C GLY A 152 -9.97 7.11 21.73
N VAL A 153 -10.82 7.21 20.71
CA VAL A 153 -10.63 6.44 19.47
C VAL A 153 -10.07 7.34 18.38
N PHE A 154 -8.92 6.96 17.82
CA PHE A 154 -8.32 7.63 16.68
C PHE A 154 -8.57 6.83 15.41
N TRP A 155 -8.99 7.51 14.34
CA TRP A 155 -9.23 6.92 13.03
C TRP A 155 -8.01 7.14 12.14
N TYR A 156 -7.02 6.25 12.24
CA TYR A 156 -5.77 6.37 11.45
C TYR A 156 -6.00 6.30 9.94
N GLY A 157 -7.01 5.57 9.49
CA GLY A 157 -7.35 5.51 8.07
C GLY A 157 -7.68 6.87 7.47
N THR A 158 -8.15 7.78 8.30
CA THR A 158 -8.46 9.15 7.90
C THR A 158 -7.22 10.04 7.87
N ALA A 159 -6.25 9.78 8.74
CA ALA A 159 -5.02 10.55 8.80
C ALA A 159 -4.07 10.21 7.64
N SER A 160 -4.10 8.96 7.16
CA SER A 160 -3.22 8.52 6.09
C SER A 160 -3.97 8.28 4.78
N ALA A 161 -3.94 9.26 3.89
CA ALA A 161 -4.49 9.14 2.55
C ALA A 161 -3.82 8.01 1.70
N ILE A 162 -2.69 7.48 2.17
CA ILE A 162 -1.99 6.32 1.59
C ILE A 162 -2.92 5.10 1.52
N ASN A 163 -3.80 4.95 2.51
CA ASN A 163 -4.73 3.83 2.60
C ASN A 163 -5.72 3.76 1.43
N TYR A 164 -5.92 4.85 0.70
CA TYR A 164 -6.91 4.93 -0.38
C TYR A 164 -6.33 4.71 -1.78
N ILE A 165 -5.00 4.58 -1.94
CA ILE A 165 -4.36 4.40 -3.25
C ILE A 165 -4.97 3.21 -4.02
N SER A 166 -5.09 2.06 -3.36
CA SER A 166 -5.63 0.85 -4.01
C SER A 166 -7.09 0.99 -4.42
N MET A 167 -7.89 1.72 -3.63
CA MET A 167 -9.32 1.96 -3.95
C MET A 167 -9.49 2.99 -5.06
N CYS A 168 -8.60 3.98 -5.13
CA CYS A 168 -8.51 4.91 -6.25
C CYS A 168 -8.23 4.15 -7.56
N VAL A 169 -7.18 3.31 -7.58
CA VAL A 169 -6.80 2.49 -8.74
C VAL A 169 -7.89 1.48 -9.11
N PHE A 170 -8.51 0.82 -8.13
CA PHE A 170 -9.62 -0.11 -8.36
C PHE A 170 -10.82 0.59 -9.00
N SER A 171 -11.18 1.78 -8.52
CA SER A 171 -12.26 2.58 -9.10
C SER A 171 -11.94 3.03 -10.53
N LEU A 172 -10.70 3.44 -10.80
CA LEU A 172 -10.24 3.78 -12.14
C LEU A 172 -10.28 2.55 -13.08
N ALA A 173 -9.89 1.39 -12.58
CA ALA A 173 -9.97 0.15 -13.35
C ALA A 173 -11.43 -0.17 -13.71
N LEU A 174 -12.36 -0.07 -12.77
CA LEU A 174 -13.79 -0.28 -13.04
C LEU A 174 -14.35 0.79 -14.01
N PHE A 175 -13.89 2.03 -13.96
CA PHE A 175 -14.28 3.05 -14.95
C PHE A 175 -13.97 2.61 -16.39
N TYR A 176 -12.83 1.97 -16.62
CA TYR A 176 -12.46 1.53 -17.96
C TYR A 176 -13.13 0.23 -18.41
N TYR A 177 -13.56 -0.62 -17.48
CA TYR A 177 -13.97 -1.99 -17.78
C TYR A 177 -15.42 -2.29 -17.44
N THR A 178 -16.20 -1.33 -16.88
CA THR A 178 -17.61 -1.50 -16.58
C THR A 178 -18.47 -0.42 -17.26
N GLN A 179 -19.77 -0.60 -17.21
CA GLN A 179 -20.74 0.38 -17.75
C GLN A 179 -20.98 1.57 -16.79
N GLU A 180 -20.71 1.39 -15.49
CA GLU A 180 -20.92 2.42 -14.46
C GLU A 180 -19.81 3.49 -14.45
N LYS A 181 -19.51 4.07 -15.62
CA LYS A 181 -18.36 4.97 -15.81
C LYS A 181 -18.39 6.19 -14.89
N LYS A 182 -19.51 6.92 -14.87
CA LYS A 182 -19.64 8.15 -14.07
C LYS A 182 -19.43 7.88 -12.57
N LYS A 183 -20.06 6.84 -12.04
CA LYS A 183 -19.94 6.42 -10.64
C LYS A 183 -18.49 6.07 -10.29
N ASN A 184 -17.84 5.26 -11.11
CA ASN A 184 -16.48 4.80 -10.84
C ASN A 184 -15.45 5.93 -11.00
N LEU A 185 -15.66 6.89 -11.92
CA LEU A 185 -14.82 8.09 -12.01
C LEU A 185 -15.00 8.98 -10.78
N LEU A 186 -16.23 9.20 -10.34
CA LEU A 186 -16.53 9.98 -9.13
C LEU A 186 -15.86 9.34 -7.89
N LEU A 187 -15.93 8.02 -7.76
CA LEU A 187 -15.27 7.31 -6.66
C LEU A 187 -13.75 7.38 -6.73
N CYS A 188 -13.17 7.30 -7.93
CA CYS A 188 -11.73 7.51 -8.11
C CYS A 188 -11.31 8.90 -7.60
N ILE A 189 -12.02 9.96 -8.00
CA ILE A 189 -11.76 11.33 -7.54
C ILE A 189 -11.97 11.44 -6.02
N LEU A 190 -13.04 10.85 -5.48
CA LEU A 190 -13.33 10.89 -4.05
C LEU A 190 -12.21 10.26 -3.20
N PHE A 191 -11.59 9.16 -3.67
CA PHE A 191 -10.44 8.55 -2.98
C PHE A 191 -9.15 9.34 -3.11
N MET A 192 -9.07 10.30 -4.03
CA MET A 192 -7.97 11.26 -4.13
C MET A 192 -8.15 12.48 -3.22
N LEU A 193 -9.40 12.85 -2.88
CA LEU A 193 -9.69 14.06 -2.12
C LEU A 193 -8.92 14.15 -0.78
N PRO A 194 -8.81 13.10 0.04
CA PRO A 194 -8.08 13.20 1.32
C PRO A 194 -6.64 13.66 1.15
N CYS A 195 -5.92 13.17 0.13
CA CYS A 195 -4.53 13.58 -0.08
C CYS A 195 -4.39 15.01 -0.62
N ILE A 196 -5.36 15.48 -1.41
CA ILE A 196 -5.35 16.82 -2.00
C ILE A 196 -5.73 17.86 -0.95
N LEU A 197 -6.86 17.66 -0.23
CA LEU A 197 -7.39 18.62 0.73
C LEU A 197 -6.45 18.88 1.92
N TRP A 198 -5.74 17.85 2.37
CA TRP A 198 -4.82 17.96 3.50
C TRP A 198 -3.35 18.09 3.08
N VAL A 199 -3.10 18.12 1.76
CA VAL A 199 -1.76 18.24 1.18
C VAL A 199 -0.78 17.25 1.79
N PHE A 200 -1.16 15.96 1.76
CA PHE A 200 -0.26 14.85 2.14
C PHE A 200 0.69 14.53 0.99
N ARG A 201 1.88 15.15 0.98
CA ARG A 201 2.91 15.01 -0.06
C ARG A 201 3.16 13.56 -0.47
N THR A 202 3.42 12.70 0.51
CA THR A 202 3.64 11.26 0.32
C THR A 202 2.50 10.58 -0.43
N SER A 203 1.26 10.86 -0.01
CA SER A 203 0.07 10.25 -0.63
C SER A 203 -0.17 10.76 -2.04
N ILE A 204 0.10 12.04 -2.30
CA ILE A 204 0.01 12.63 -3.65
C ILE A 204 1.01 11.94 -4.58
N MET A 205 2.28 11.81 -4.15
CA MET A 205 3.33 11.15 -4.93
C MET A 205 2.97 9.68 -5.20
N GLY A 206 2.55 8.93 -4.17
CA GLY A 206 2.17 7.53 -4.29
C GLY A 206 0.96 7.33 -5.21
N THR A 207 -0.08 8.16 -5.06
CA THR A 207 -1.27 8.10 -5.93
C THR A 207 -0.90 8.44 -7.37
N THR A 208 -0.07 9.47 -7.59
CA THR A 208 0.40 9.86 -8.91
C THR A 208 1.16 8.71 -9.58
N LEU A 209 2.13 8.08 -8.88
CA LEU A 209 2.87 6.95 -9.44
C LEU A 209 1.95 5.74 -9.72
N ALA A 210 0.98 5.48 -8.86
CA ALA A 210 0.00 4.42 -9.10
C ALA A 210 -0.82 4.67 -10.38
N LEU A 211 -1.28 5.91 -10.60
CA LEU A 211 -2.00 6.29 -11.82
C LEU A 211 -1.09 6.23 -13.06
N MET A 212 0.15 6.70 -12.96
CA MET A 212 1.13 6.61 -14.04
C MET A 212 1.39 5.14 -14.42
N THR A 213 1.58 4.27 -13.43
CA THR A 213 1.77 2.83 -13.64
C THR A 213 0.53 2.19 -14.27
N PHE A 214 -0.68 2.58 -13.83
CA PHE A 214 -1.93 2.13 -14.44
C PHE A 214 -1.99 2.49 -15.94
N PHE A 215 -1.71 3.72 -16.30
CA PHE A 215 -1.69 4.16 -17.70
C PHE A 215 -0.58 3.50 -18.49
N PHE A 216 0.59 3.27 -17.89
CA PHE A 216 1.69 2.53 -18.53
C PHE A 216 1.28 1.09 -18.81
N PHE A 217 0.65 0.37 -17.90
CA PHE A 217 0.14 -0.99 -18.14
C PHE A 217 -0.82 -1.00 -19.34
N LYS A 218 -1.72 -0.01 -19.39
CA LYS A 218 -2.77 0.06 -20.42
C LYS A 218 -2.28 0.49 -21.79
N TYR A 219 -1.41 1.49 -21.85
CA TYR A 219 -1.01 2.14 -23.10
C TYR A 219 0.47 1.98 -23.44
N LYS A 220 1.27 1.35 -22.57
CA LYS A 220 2.73 1.18 -22.73
C LYS A 220 3.41 2.55 -22.97
N LEU A 221 4.38 2.58 -23.90
CA LEU A 221 5.09 3.82 -24.25
C LEU A 221 4.17 4.92 -24.81
N LYS A 222 2.98 4.60 -25.30
CA LYS A 222 1.98 5.59 -25.72
C LYS A 222 1.39 6.40 -24.56
N SER A 223 1.59 5.96 -23.33
CA SER A 223 1.22 6.73 -22.13
C SER A 223 2.22 7.82 -21.75
N LEU A 224 3.45 7.79 -22.29
CA LEU A 224 4.50 8.73 -21.92
C LEU A 224 4.09 10.21 -22.03
N PRO A 225 3.38 10.67 -23.08
CA PRO A 225 2.92 12.06 -23.13
C PRO A 225 1.96 12.41 -21.97
N VAL A 226 1.04 11.49 -21.61
CA VAL A 226 0.10 11.68 -20.50
C VAL A 226 0.84 11.69 -19.17
N ILE A 227 1.76 10.73 -18.98
CA ILE A 227 2.62 10.63 -17.79
C ILE A 227 3.41 11.92 -17.61
N PHE A 228 4.05 12.40 -18.69
CA PHE A 228 4.83 13.61 -18.68
C PHE A 228 3.96 14.85 -18.40
N SER A 229 2.75 14.92 -18.97
CA SER A 229 1.79 15.99 -18.68
C SER A 229 1.36 15.99 -17.22
N VAL A 230 1.08 14.82 -16.61
CA VAL A 230 0.74 14.71 -15.18
C VAL A 230 1.91 15.15 -14.31
N PHE A 231 3.14 14.79 -14.68
CA PHE A 231 4.35 15.21 -13.98
C PHE A 231 4.56 16.71 -14.04
N ILE A 232 4.39 17.32 -15.23
CA ILE A 232 4.45 18.78 -15.39
C ILE A 232 3.37 19.47 -14.57
N LEU A 233 2.12 18.97 -14.62
CA LEU A 233 1.02 19.52 -13.81
C LEU A 233 1.31 19.43 -12.31
N PHE A 234 1.95 18.35 -11.87
CA PHE A 234 2.40 18.22 -10.49
C PHE A 234 3.43 19.29 -10.12
N ILE A 235 4.46 19.47 -10.96
CA ILE A 235 5.47 20.52 -10.77
C ILE A 235 4.79 21.90 -10.74
N VAL A 236 3.95 22.19 -11.73
CA VAL A 236 3.23 23.46 -11.78
C VAL A 236 2.38 23.67 -10.52
N ALA A 237 1.69 22.65 -10.03
CA ALA A 237 0.90 22.74 -8.80
C ALA A 237 1.76 23.04 -7.56
N VAL A 238 2.96 22.44 -7.47
CA VAL A 238 3.93 22.73 -6.39
C VAL A 238 4.33 24.21 -6.37
N PHE A 239 4.52 24.83 -7.53
CA PHE A 239 4.94 26.23 -7.60
C PHE A 239 3.78 27.23 -7.61
N ALA A 240 2.62 26.87 -8.20
CA ALA A 240 1.50 27.77 -8.39
C ALA A 240 0.53 27.83 -7.19
N ILE A 241 0.44 26.76 -6.39
CA ILE A 241 -0.47 26.70 -5.25
C ILE A 241 0.28 27.10 -3.96
N PRO A 242 -0.04 28.26 -3.35
CA PRO A 242 0.70 28.77 -2.19
C PRO A 242 0.81 27.75 -1.04
N SER A 243 -0.30 27.09 -0.68
CA SER A 243 -0.31 26.09 0.42
C SER A 243 0.53 24.85 0.14
N VAL A 244 0.70 24.47 -1.13
CA VAL A 244 1.59 23.34 -1.51
C VAL A 244 3.03 23.83 -1.48
N ARG A 245 3.29 25.01 -2.03
CA ARG A 245 4.63 25.62 -2.05
C ARG A 245 5.18 25.82 -0.63
N GLU A 246 4.39 26.42 0.27
CA GLU A 246 4.76 26.62 1.67
C GLU A 246 5.10 25.30 2.37
N LYS A 247 4.31 24.24 2.13
CA LYS A 247 4.60 22.92 2.71
C LYS A 247 5.81 22.22 2.09
N MET A 248 6.22 22.58 0.88
CA MET A 248 7.38 21.94 0.22
C MET A 248 8.70 22.63 0.59
N PHE A 249 8.69 23.94 0.80
CA PHE A 249 9.87 24.79 0.95
C PHE A 249 9.87 25.61 2.26
N TYR A 250 8.96 25.32 3.16
CA TYR A 250 8.89 26.01 4.44
C TYR A 250 9.96 25.42 5.37
N ASP A 251 10.91 26.26 5.79
CA ASP A 251 11.68 26.06 6.99
C ASP A 251 11.27 27.12 8.03
N ASP A 252 11.50 26.86 9.31
CA ASP A 252 11.19 27.77 10.41
C ASP A 252 11.97 29.11 10.30
N SER A 253 12.96 29.20 9.41
CA SER A 253 13.76 30.40 9.13
C SER A 253 13.19 31.24 7.97
N GLY A 254 12.21 30.75 7.22
CA GLY A 254 11.62 31.41 6.06
C GLY A 254 12.54 31.48 4.82
N LYS A 255 13.75 30.92 4.89
CA LYS A 255 14.77 31.05 3.84
C LYS A 255 14.44 30.27 2.57
N GLY A 256 13.74 29.13 2.67
CA GLY A 256 13.43 28.28 1.52
C GLY A 256 12.63 28.99 0.42
N ILE A 257 11.73 29.93 0.74
CA ILE A 257 10.96 30.71 -0.23
C ILE A 257 11.85 31.80 -0.87
N GLU A 258 12.73 32.42 -0.11
CA GLU A 258 13.65 33.45 -0.63
C GLU A 258 14.67 32.83 -1.59
N GLN A 259 15.22 31.66 -1.26
CA GLN A 259 16.16 30.92 -2.11
C GLN A 259 15.48 30.40 -3.39
N LEU A 260 14.20 30.00 -3.33
CA LEU A 260 13.42 29.66 -4.50
C LEU A 260 13.28 30.86 -5.45
N ASN A 261 13.00 32.03 -4.90
CA ASN A 261 12.86 33.29 -5.67
C ASN A 261 14.19 33.78 -6.25
N SER A 262 15.32 33.42 -5.59
CA SER A 262 16.67 33.75 -6.06
C SER A 262 17.24 32.74 -7.05
N GLY A 263 16.53 31.61 -7.33
CA GLY A 263 16.99 30.54 -8.21
C GLY A 263 18.09 29.66 -7.62
N GLN A 264 18.39 29.80 -6.34
CA GLN A 264 19.37 28.98 -5.60
C GLN A 264 18.64 27.93 -4.76
N ILE A 265 18.18 26.85 -5.39
CA ILE A 265 17.55 25.72 -4.68
C ILE A 265 18.62 24.67 -4.43
N SER A 266 18.87 24.35 -3.16
CA SER A 266 19.63 23.18 -2.75
C SER A 266 18.71 22.07 -2.26
N MET A 267 19.21 20.83 -2.14
CA MET A 267 18.42 19.73 -1.53
C MET A 267 18.10 20.01 -0.06
N ASP A 268 18.88 20.83 0.60
CA ASP A 268 18.69 21.23 2.00
C ASP A 268 17.50 22.19 2.19
N ASP A 269 17.09 22.87 1.11
CA ASP A 269 15.95 23.79 1.12
C ASP A 269 14.59 23.09 1.02
N ILE A 270 14.59 21.78 0.73
CA ILE A 270 13.37 20.98 0.73
C ILE A 270 13.03 20.66 2.19
N ASP A 271 11.90 21.21 2.65
CA ASP A 271 11.39 20.90 4.00
C ASP A 271 11.15 19.39 4.15
N SER A 272 12.11 18.71 4.73
CA SER A 272 12.04 17.28 5.08
C SER A 272 11.47 17.05 6.49
N ASN A 273 11.13 18.09 7.24
CA ASN A 273 10.83 18.02 8.67
C ASN A 273 11.97 17.32 9.46
N GLY A 274 13.23 17.57 9.11
CA GLY A 274 14.40 16.95 9.72
C GLY A 274 14.60 15.47 9.37
N ARG A 275 13.84 14.92 8.42
CA ARG A 275 13.89 13.48 8.08
C ARG A 275 15.24 13.07 7.48
N PHE A 276 15.85 13.91 6.64
CA PHE A 276 17.14 13.58 6.03
C PHE A 276 18.24 13.40 7.09
N ALA A 277 18.36 14.33 8.03
CA ALA A 277 19.31 14.21 9.13
C ALA A 277 19.04 12.97 10.01
N MET A 278 17.75 12.66 10.24
CA MET A 278 17.32 11.48 10.98
C MET A 278 17.68 10.18 10.24
N TRP A 279 17.51 10.12 8.91
CA TRP A 279 17.87 8.96 8.11
C TRP A 279 19.39 8.78 8.03
N GLU A 280 20.13 9.86 7.83
CA GLU A 280 21.59 9.83 7.85
C GLU A 280 22.13 9.34 9.20
N TRP A 281 21.62 9.86 10.31
CA TRP A 281 21.96 9.39 11.64
C TRP A 281 21.64 7.89 11.82
N SER A 282 20.47 7.45 11.37
CA SER A 282 20.07 6.04 11.47
C SER A 282 21.00 5.13 10.68
N LEU A 283 21.33 5.51 9.44
CA LEU A 283 22.26 4.76 8.59
C LEU A 283 23.66 4.74 9.18
N ASN A 284 24.18 5.88 9.67
CA ASN A 284 25.49 5.97 10.29
C ASN A 284 25.61 5.11 11.55
N LYS A 285 24.52 4.97 12.31
CA LYS A 285 24.54 4.24 13.58
C LYS A 285 24.26 2.75 13.44
N PHE A 286 23.42 2.34 12.48
CA PHE A 286 22.85 0.98 12.44
C PHE A 286 23.10 0.24 11.13
N PHE A 287 23.49 0.91 10.06
CA PHE A 287 23.71 0.27 8.77
C PHE A 287 25.20 0.14 8.44
N TYR A 288 25.96 1.23 8.51
CA TYR A 288 27.39 1.17 8.20
C TYR A 288 28.17 0.34 9.24
N GLY A 289 28.85 -0.69 8.76
CA GLY A 289 29.50 -1.73 9.56
C GLY A 289 28.70 -3.02 9.68
N GLU A 290 27.41 -3.00 9.36
CA GLU A 290 26.52 -4.17 9.36
C GLU A 290 25.70 -4.25 8.06
N GLU A 291 26.28 -3.85 6.93
CA GLU A 291 25.59 -3.57 5.68
C GLU A 291 24.84 -4.79 5.12
N LEU A 292 25.33 -6.01 5.34
CA LEU A 292 24.69 -7.21 4.79
C LEU A 292 23.48 -7.67 5.60
N THR A 293 23.62 -7.70 6.92
CA THR A 293 22.66 -8.34 7.83
C THR A 293 21.82 -7.36 8.63
N GLY A 294 22.30 -6.11 8.76
CA GLY A 294 21.74 -5.14 9.67
C GLY A 294 21.95 -5.51 11.15
N THR A 295 21.38 -4.71 12.03
CA THR A 295 21.54 -4.86 13.50
C THR A 295 20.48 -5.75 14.16
N GLY A 296 19.65 -6.41 13.36
CA GLY A 296 18.59 -7.32 13.81
C GLY A 296 17.20 -6.67 13.79
N THR A 297 16.21 -7.50 13.49
CA THR A 297 14.83 -7.09 13.26
C THR A 297 14.23 -6.34 14.46
N GLY A 298 13.72 -5.12 14.21
CA GLY A 298 13.03 -4.28 15.19
C GLY A 298 13.92 -3.39 16.05
N ASN A 299 15.25 -3.42 15.86
CA ASN A 299 16.18 -2.63 16.66
C ASN A 299 15.97 -1.13 16.44
N LEU A 300 15.93 -0.65 15.20
CA LEU A 300 15.69 0.76 14.90
C LEU A 300 14.33 1.22 15.47
N GLN A 301 13.31 0.39 15.37
CA GLN A 301 11.99 0.72 15.88
C GLN A 301 11.98 0.89 17.41
N GLU A 302 12.68 0.04 18.16
CA GLU A 302 12.82 0.20 19.62
C GLU A 302 13.51 1.49 19.98
N VAL A 303 14.62 1.82 19.31
CA VAL A 303 15.37 3.05 19.57
C VAL A 303 14.49 4.30 19.36
N PHE A 304 13.67 4.32 18.32
CA PHE A 304 12.74 5.43 18.09
C PHE A 304 11.60 5.47 19.12
N TYR A 305 10.98 4.35 19.44
CA TYR A 305 9.90 4.31 20.44
C TYR A 305 10.36 4.62 21.84
N SER A 306 11.58 4.21 22.23
CA SER A 306 12.19 4.52 23.53
C SER A 306 12.73 5.94 23.65
N LEU A 307 12.69 6.72 22.54
CA LEU A 307 13.21 8.08 22.44
C LEU A 307 14.71 8.19 22.74
N GLN A 308 15.48 7.13 22.53
CA GLN A 308 16.93 7.08 22.71
C GLN A 308 17.68 7.55 21.45
N HIS A 309 17.29 8.69 20.89
CA HIS A 309 17.87 9.30 19.70
C HIS A 309 17.78 10.84 19.77
N PRO A 310 18.61 11.56 18.96
CA PRO A 310 18.66 13.04 18.99
C PRO A 310 17.38 13.75 18.53
N PHE A 311 16.48 13.03 17.86
CA PHE A 311 15.27 13.59 17.21
C PHE A 311 14.01 13.43 18.06
N ALA A 312 14.11 13.20 19.37
CA ALA A 312 12.95 13.16 20.25
C ALA A 312 12.15 14.48 20.15
N PRO A 313 10.81 14.45 20.10
CA PRO A 313 9.92 13.34 20.46
C PRO A 313 9.44 12.45 19.28
N ILE A 314 10.13 12.43 18.14
CA ILE A 314 9.76 11.61 16.99
C ILE A 314 9.88 10.12 17.36
N ARG A 315 8.84 9.33 17.11
CA ARG A 315 8.78 7.91 17.50
C ARG A 315 8.93 6.91 16.36
N ILE A 316 9.09 7.39 15.14
CA ILE A 316 9.20 6.54 13.94
C ILE A 316 10.16 7.17 12.94
N CYS A 317 10.86 6.33 12.18
CA CYS A 317 11.88 6.77 11.22
C CYS A 317 11.29 7.48 9.98
N HIS A 318 10.00 7.30 9.68
CA HIS A 318 9.33 7.81 8.47
C HIS A 318 10.01 7.40 7.15
N ASN A 319 10.62 6.22 7.11
CA ASN A 319 11.16 5.60 5.91
C ASN A 319 11.33 4.10 6.14
N ASP A 320 10.47 3.29 5.51
CA ASP A 320 10.52 1.84 5.66
C ASP A 320 11.80 1.24 5.06
N TYR A 321 12.38 1.85 4.00
CA TYR A 321 13.61 1.34 3.41
C TYR A 321 14.83 1.57 4.31
N VAL A 322 14.92 2.72 4.97
CA VAL A 322 15.96 2.98 5.99
C VAL A 322 15.78 2.00 7.14
N GLN A 323 14.54 1.75 7.58
CA GLN A 323 14.29 0.76 8.62
C GLN A 323 14.73 -0.65 8.19
N ILE A 324 14.40 -1.09 6.97
CA ILE A 324 14.83 -2.40 6.45
C ILE A 324 16.35 -2.48 6.37
N LEU A 325 17.03 -1.44 5.89
CA LEU A 325 18.48 -1.41 5.79
C LEU A 325 19.14 -1.49 7.17
N CYS A 326 18.68 -0.71 8.15
CA CYS A 326 19.24 -0.70 9.50
C CYS A 326 19.00 -2.02 10.25
N ASP A 327 17.79 -2.58 10.13
CA ASP A 327 17.38 -3.78 10.86
C ASP A 327 17.84 -5.07 10.17
N ASN A 328 17.81 -5.14 8.84
CA ASN A 328 17.91 -6.40 8.07
C ASN A 328 18.94 -6.34 6.93
N GLY A 329 19.65 -5.24 6.79
CA GLY A 329 20.72 -5.03 5.83
C GLY A 329 20.28 -5.06 4.36
N LEU A 330 21.26 -5.15 3.47
CA LEU A 330 21.05 -5.27 2.03
C LEU A 330 20.31 -6.56 1.66
N ILE A 331 20.54 -7.67 2.39
CA ILE A 331 19.83 -8.92 2.15
C ILE A 331 18.34 -8.70 2.34
N GLY A 332 17.90 -8.07 3.44
CA GLY A 332 16.51 -7.75 3.69
C GLY A 332 15.90 -6.88 2.59
N LEU A 333 16.63 -5.82 2.19
CA LEU A 333 16.16 -4.91 1.14
C LEU A 333 16.02 -5.60 -0.22
N VAL A 334 16.98 -6.44 -0.61
CA VAL A 334 16.93 -7.19 -1.89
C VAL A 334 15.79 -8.21 -1.89
N LEU A 335 15.56 -8.91 -0.80
CA LEU A 335 14.46 -9.88 -0.69
C LEU A 335 13.09 -9.18 -0.75
N PHE A 336 12.91 -8.13 0.03
CA PHE A 336 11.68 -7.35 0.05
C PHE A 336 11.43 -6.65 -1.31
N GLY A 337 12.41 -5.89 -1.78
CA GLY A 337 12.33 -5.18 -3.06
C GLY A 337 12.16 -6.12 -4.25
N GLY A 338 12.89 -7.24 -4.25
CA GLY A 338 12.78 -8.29 -5.26
C GLY A 338 11.38 -8.90 -5.31
N SER A 339 10.75 -9.16 -4.15
CA SER A 339 9.38 -9.65 -4.09
C SER A 339 8.40 -8.72 -4.82
N PHE A 340 8.44 -7.44 -4.52
CA PHE A 340 7.54 -6.46 -5.14
C PHE A 340 7.89 -6.19 -6.61
N LEU A 341 9.16 -6.21 -6.97
CA LEU A 341 9.59 -6.13 -8.37
C LEU A 341 8.98 -7.29 -9.17
N PHE A 342 9.12 -8.53 -8.69
CA PHE A 342 8.50 -9.69 -9.34
C PHE A 342 6.97 -9.58 -9.37
N LEU A 343 6.33 -9.05 -8.31
CA LEU A 343 4.90 -8.82 -8.29
C LEU A 343 4.47 -7.88 -9.41
N ILE A 344 5.10 -6.71 -9.53
CA ILE A 344 4.75 -5.70 -10.53
C ILE A 344 5.02 -6.22 -11.94
N LEU A 345 6.16 -6.85 -12.18
CA LEU A 345 6.51 -7.44 -13.47
C LEU A 345 5.54 -8.56 -13.87
N HIS A 346 5.19 -9.46 -12.94
CA HIS A 346 4.21 -10.51 -13.19
C HIS A 346 2.83 -9.92 -13.52
N CYS A 347 2.38 -8.92 -12.77
CA CYS A 347 1.14 -8.22 -13.06
C CYS A 347 1.17 -7.58 -14.47
N PHE A 348 2.28 -6.96 -14.85
CA PHE A 348 2.43 -6.38 -16.17
C PHE A 348 2.35 -7.44 -17.28
N ILE A 349 3.08 -8.56 -17.13
CA ILE A 349 3.08 -9.67 -18.10
C ILE A 349 1.67 -10.26 -18.24
N VAL A 350 0.98 -10.51 -17.12
CA VAL A 350 -0.38 -11.03 -17.11
C VAL A 350 -1.36 -10.06 -17.78
N PHE A 351 -1.25 -8.77 -17.47
CA PHE A 351 -2.09 -7.74 -18.09
C PHE A 351 -1.89 -7.63 -19.60
N GLN A 352 -0.68 -7.86 -20.11
CA GLN A 352 -0.37 -7.83 -21.55
C GLN A 352 -0.81 -9.11 -22.27
N ASN A 353 -1.06 -10.19 -21.57
CA ASN A 353 -1.42 -11.47 -22.17
C ASN A 353 -2.91 -11.52 -22.53
N ARG A 354 -3.21 -11.39 -23.83
CA ARG A 354 -4.57 -11.36 -24.39
C ARG A 354 -5.37 -12.65 -24.20
N ARG A 355 -4.74 -13.74 -23.72
CA ARG A 355 -5.44 -15.01 -23.46
C ARG A 355 -6.28 -14.96 -22.19
N TYR A 356 -5.94 -14.10 -21.25
CA TYR A 356 -6.66 -13.98 -19.98
C TYR A 356 -7.93 -13.14 -20.12
N ASP A 357 -8.89 -13.43 -19.25
CA ASP A 357 -10.15 -12.69 -19.20
C ASP A 357 -10.01 -11.32 -18.54
N THR A 358 -11.10 -10.53 -18.61
CA THR A 358 -11.14 -9.18 -18.07
C THR A 358 -10.92 -9.14 -16.56
N ALA A 359 -11.37 -10.14 -15.79
CA ALA A 359 -11.23 -10.15 -14.34
C ALA A 359 -9.77 -10.32 -13.93
N ILE A 360 -9.03 -11.20 -14.62
CA ILE A 360 -7.59 -11.39 -14.41
C ILE A 360 -6.82 -10.10 -14.74
N HIS A 361 -7.17 -9.45 -15.86
CA HIS A 361 -6.58 -8.16 -16.22
C HIS A 361 -6.87 -7.06 -15.19
N LEU A 362 -8.09 -7.00 -14.66
CA LEU A 362 -8.45 -6.07 -13.60
C LEU A 362 -7.63 -6.29 -12.34
N CYS A 363 -7.52 -7.55 -11.88
CA CYS A 363 -6.67 -7.88 -10.72
C CYS A 363 -5.21 -7.47 -10.96
N ALA A 364 -4.67 -7.79 -12.14
CA ALA A 364 -3.29 -7.51 -12.48
C ALA A 364 -2.97 -6.01 -12.48
N ILE A 365 -3.79 -5.19 -13.15
CA ILE A 365 -3.54 -3.75 -13.23
C ILE A 365 -3.73 -3.06 -11.87
N VAL A 366 -4.72 -3.50 -11.07
CA VAL A 366 -4.95 -2.95 -9.74
C VAL A 366 -3.82 -3.32 -8.79
N ALA A 367 -3.40 -4.59 -8.77
CA ALA A 367 -2.30 -5.05 -7.92
C ALA A 367 -0.99 -4.33 -8.26
N GLY A 368 -0.59 -4.36 -9.55
CA GLY A 368 0.69 -3.80 -9.98
C GLY A 368 0.77 -2.28 -9.80
N ALA A 369 -0.28 -1.55 -10.18
CA ALA A 369 -0.31 -0.10 -10.06
C ALA A 369 -0.38 0.35 -8.59
N SER A 370 -1.20 -0.31 -7.77
CA SER A 370 -1.26 -0.01 -6.33
C SER A 370 0.04 -0.32 -5.62
N ALA A 371 0.70 -1.45 -5.96
CA ALA A 371 2.00 -1.80 -5.40
C ALA A 371 3.05 -0.72 -5.70
N ALA A 372 3.15 -0.26 -6.95
CA ALA A 372 4.10 0.79 -7.32
C ALA A 372 3.87 2.08 -6.53
N GLY A 373 2.61 2.52 -6.38
CA GLY A 373 2.28 3.70 -5.59
C GLY A 373 2.60 3.53 -4.11
N THR A 374 2.24 2.38 -3.53
CA THR A 374 2.51 2.09 -2.11
C THR A 374 4.00 2.03 -1.82
N LEU A 375 4.79 1.42 -2.69
CA LEU A 375 6.26 1.37 -2.55
C LEU A 375 6.89 2.77 -2.55
N LEU A 376 6.41 3.70 -3.38
CA LEU A 376 6.92 5.06 -3.36
C LEU A 376 6.62 5.74 -2.01
N THR A 377 5.46 5.49 -1.43
CA THR A 377 5.10 6.09 -0.14
C THR A 377 5.96 5.58 1.01
N MET A 378 6.50 4.36 0.93
CA MET A 378 7.42 3.79 1.92
C MET A 378 8.73 4.56 2.05
N TYR A 379 9.11 5.35 1.03
CA TYR A 379 10.31 6.19 1.08
C TYR A 379 10.17 7.39 2.02
N THR A 380 8.96 7.88 2.22
CA THR A 380 8.71 9.10 3.02
C THR A 380 7.77 8.88 4.20
N ASP A 381 7.36 7.64 4.46
CA ASP A 381 6.52 7.29 5.61
C ASP A 381 6.75 5.82 6.03
N ASN A 382 6.29 5.46 7.24
CA ASN A 382 6.28 4.09 7.72
C ASN A 382 4.97 3.39 7.36
N VAL A 383 4.83 3.04 6.09
CA VAL A 383 3.64 2.41 5.48
C VAL A 383 3.36 1.03 6.09
N VAL A 384 4.41 0.33 6.51
CA VAL A 384 4.32 -0.98 7.17
C VAL A 384 3.55 -0.90 8.49
N ASN A 385 3.58 0.23 9.19
CA ASN A 385 2.76 0.40 10.41
C ASN A 385 1.25 0.33 10.12
N TYR A 386 0.84 0.60 8.88
CA TYR A 386 -0.54 0.56 8.41
C TYR A 386 -0.77 -0.59 7.42
N THR A 387 0.03 -1.64 7.48
CA THR A 387 0.07 -2.75 6.51
C THR A 387 -1.31 -3.31 6.17
N MET A 388 -2.23 -3.35 7.15
CA MET A 388 -3.60 -3.83 6.96
C MET A 388 -4.40 -3.04 5.92
N ALA A 389 -4.09 -1.77 5.75
CA ALA A 389 -4.79 -0.86 4.84
C ALA A 389 -3.93 -0.44 3.64
N THR A 390 -2.65 -0.73 3.64
CA THR A 390 -1.67 -0.33 2.63
C THR A 390 -1.17 -1.52 1.81
N LEU A 391 -0.13 -2.21 2.26
CA LEU A 391 0.50 -3.33 1.55
C LEU A 391 -0.43 -4.52 1.30
N SER A 392 -1.38 -4.78 2.20
CA SER A 392 -2.31 -5.91 2.08
C SER A 392 -3.22 -5.82 0.85
N TYR A 393 -3.57 -4.61 0.39
CA TYR A 393 -4.46 -4.46 -0.76
C TYR A 393 -3.80 -4.83 -2.09
N PRO A 394 -2.63 -4.26 -2.49
CA PRO A 394 -1.93 -4.74 -3.67
C PRO A 394 -1.61 -6.24 -3.58
N CYS A 395 -1.20 -6.73 -2.41
CA CYS A 395 -0.93 -8.15 -2.17
C CYS A 395 -2.19 -9.01 -2.31
N GLY A 396 -3.33 -8.57 -1.78
CA GLY A 396 -4.60 -9.28 -1.92
C GLY A 396 -5.09 -9.32 -3.36
N PHE A 397 -5.03 -8.22 -4.10
CA PHE A 397 -5.36 -8.21 -5.53
C PHE A 397 -4.41 -9.12 -6.34
N TYR A 398 -3.13 -9.15 -5.99
CA TYR A 398 -2.18 -10.08 -6.59
C TYR A 398 -2.55 -11.54 -6.33
N GLY A 399 -2.87 -11.89 -5.09
CA GLY A 399 -3.33 -13.23 -4.72
C GLY A 399 -4.62 -13.62 -5.46
N MET A 400 -5.60 -12.70 -5.58
CA MET A 400 -6.82 -12.92 -6.36
C MET A 400 -6.51 -13.19 -7.83
N MET A 401 -5.57 -12.45 -8.44
CA MET A 401 -5.10 -12.70 -9.80
C MET A 401 -4.58 -14.13 -9.96
N LEU A 402 -3.74 -14.60 -9.04
CA LEU A 402 -3.19 -15.96 -9.05
C LEU A 402 -4.30 -17.02 -8.96
N GLY A 403 -5.28 -16.81 -8.08
CA GLY A 403 -6.42 -17.70 -7.90
C GLY A 403 -7.27 -17.84 -9.17
N LEU A 404 -7.55 -16.71 -9.84
CA LEU A 404 -8.28 -16.69 -11.11
C LEU A 404 -7.49 -17.37 -12.24
N ILE A 405 -6.18 -17.14 -12.34
CA ILE A 405 -5.31 -17.81 -13.32
C ILE A 405 -5.32 -19.32 -13.10
N ALA A 406 -5.26 -19.78 -11.85
CA ALA A 406 -5.27 -21.21 -11.54
C ALA A 406 -6.58 -21.89 -11.95
N ARG A 407 -7.71 -21.18 -11.90
CA ARG A 407 -8.99 -21.68 -12.46
C ARG A 407 -8.94 -21.71 -13.97
N TYR A 408 -8.51 -20.62 -14.59
CA TYR A 408 -8.45 -20.50 -16.06
C TYR A 408 -7.64 -21.61 -16.73
N LYS A 409 -6.54 -22.08 -16.10
CA LYS A 409 -5.70 -23.18 -16.63
C LYS A 409 -6.33 -24.56 -16.48
N ARG A 410 -7.40 -24.72 -15.70
CA ARG A 410 -8.09 -26.01 -15.45
C ARG A 410 -9.32 -26.21 -16.35
N VAL A 411 -9.79 -25.14 -16.95
CA VAL A 411 -10.89 -25.15 -17.95
C VAL A 411 -10.27 -25.17 -19.36
#